data_46bc2a613eea1e453d166ad8d57632b2
#
_entry.id   46bc2a613eea1e453d166ad8d57632b2
#
_cell.length_a   1.000
_cell.length_b   1.000
_cell.length_c   1.000
_cell.angle_alpha   90.00
_cell.angle_beta   90.00
_cell.angle_gamma   90.00
#
_symmetry.space_group_name_H-M   'P 1'
#
loop_
_entity.id
_entity.type
_entity.pdbx_description
1 polymer ?
#
loop_
_entity_poly.entity_id
_entity_poly.type
_entity_poly.pdbx_seq_one_letter_code
_entity_poly.pdbx_strand_id
1 'polypeptide(L)'
;IHGLGMKFGIWYEPECVSEDSDLYRAHPDWAFTVPGRRPNRGRNQLVLDFSREDVRNHIFDEMTKVLDKADVDYLKWDFNRSISDIYCAALPADRQGEVPHRYVLGLYEFLDRLGKRYPDMLIEGCSGGGGRFDAGMLHYTSQIWCSDDTDTIERLKIQYGTSFAYPVSTVGSHVSACPNHQTGRFVPFETRA
;
A
#
# COMPACT_ATOMS: atom_id res chain seq x y z
N ILE A 1 -15.99 -13.40 13.19
CA ILE A 1 -14.55 -13.61 13.40
C ILE A 1 -14.23 -13.35 14.86
N HIS A 2 -14.53 -12.16 15.43
CA HIS A 2 -14.24 -11.82 16.84
C HIS A 2 -14.91 -12.79 17.84
N GLY A 3 -16.15 -13.24 17.56
CA GLY A 3 -16.82 -14.27 18.36
C GLY A 3 -16.11 -15.62 18.43
N LEU A 4 -15.09 -15.84 17.58
CA LEU A 4 -14.21 -17.00 17.59
C LEU A 4 -12.86 -16.71 18.26
N GLY A 5 -12.68 -15.54 18.87
CA GLY A 5 -11.43 -15.11 19.48
C GLY A 5 -10.32 -14.71 18.47
N MET A 6 -10.69 -14.52 17.19
CA MET A 6 -9.76 -14.11 16.14
C MET A 6 -9.89 -12.63 15.83
N LYS A 7 -8.80 -12.01 15.36
CA LYS A 7 -8.77 -10.65 14.82
C LYS A 7 -9.15 -10.63 13.36
N PHE A 8 -9.70 -9.51 12.88
CA PHE A 8 -10.11 -9.32 11.49
C PHE A 8 -9.21 -8.31 10.78
N GLY A 9 -8.69 -8.68 9.63
CA GLY A 9 -7.89 -7.81 8.77
C GLY A 9 -8.48 -7.62 7.38
N ILE A 10 -8.19 -6.45 6.79
CA ILE A 10 -8.62 -6.11 5.43
C ILE A 10 -7.44 -5.57 4.61
N TRP A 11 -7.46 -5.81 3.31
CA TRP A 11 -6.49 -5.30 2.34
C TRP A 11 -7.09 -4.15 1.53
N TYR A 12 -6.30 -3.08 1.35
CA TYR A 12 -6.65 -1.92 0.53
C TYR A 12 -5.51 -1.48 -0.38
N GLU A 13 -5.86 -0.95 -1.56
CA GLU A 13 -5.00 -0.14 -2.46
C GLU A 13 -5.58 1.27 -2.62
N PRO A 14 -5.59 2.11 -1.60
CA PRO A 14 -6.36 3.36 -1.62
C PRO A 14 -5.75 4.46 -2.48
N GLU A 15 -4.50 4.30 -2.91
CA GLU A 15 -3.80 5.23 -3.79
C GLU A 15 -4.05 4.95 -5.28
N CYS A 16 -4.90 3.97 -5.60
CA CYS A 16 -5.17 3.55 -6.98
C CYS A 16 -6.66 3.70 -7.34
N VAL A 17 -6.93 3.91 -8.63
CA VAL A 17 -8.29 4.01 -9.17
C VAL A 17 -8.40 3.27 -10.50
N SER A 18 -9.50 2.54 -10.70
CA SER A 18 -9.86 1.98 -12.00
C SER A 18 -10.56 3.03 -12.84
N GLU A 19 -10.24 3.11 -14.13
CA GLU A 19 -10.98 3.96 -15.08
C GLU A 19 -12.44 3.52 -15.23
N ASP A 20 -12.74 2.25 -14.96
CA ASP A 20 -14.10 1.72 -14.90
C ASP A 20 -14.66 1.75 -13.47
N SER A 21 -14.54 2.89 -12.80
CA SER A 21 -15.14 3.16 -11.49
C SER A 21 -15.97 4.43 -11.51
N ASP A 22 -16.94 4.53 -10.61
CA ASP A 22 -17.75 5.75 -10.47
C ASP A 22 -16.88 6.92 -10.01
N LEU A 23 -15.87 6.67 -9.17
CA LEU A 23 -14.93 7.68 -8.74
C LEU A 23 -14.18 8.31 -9.93
N TYR A 24 -13.61 7.48 -10.81
CA TYR A 24 -12.88 8.01 -11.96
C TYR A 24 -13.81 8.72 -12.95
N ARG A 25 -15.02 8.20 -13.18
CA ARG A 25 -16.02 8.85 -14.04
C ARG A 25 -16.43 10.23 -13.52
N ALA A 26 -16.50 10.37 -12.20
CA ALA A 26 -16.84 11.65 -11.57
C ALA A 26 -15.65 12.63 -11.53
N HIS A 27 -14.43 12.12 -11.33
CA HIS A 27 -13.22 12.91 -11.10
C HIS A 27 -12.00 12.36 -11.87
N PRO A 28 -12.01 12.40 -13.23
CA PRO A 28 -10.88 11.89 -14.01
C PRO A 28 -9.59 12.70 -13.79
N ASP A 29 -9.70 13.95 -13.34
CA ASP A 29 -8.59 14.85 -13.01
C ASP A 29 -7.92 14.54 -11.67
N TRP A 30 -8.43 13.57 -10.91
CA TRP A 30 -7.82 13.11 -9.65
C TRP A 30 -6.75 12.04 -9.86
N ALA A 31 -6.69 11.44 -11.03
CA ALA A 31 -5.65 10.49 -11.37
C ALA A 31 -4.47 11.19 -12.08
N PHE A 32 -3.27 10.73 -11.83
CA PHE A 32 -2.09 11.19 -12.57
C PHE A 32 -2.22 10.82 -14.05
N THR A 33 -2.38 11.83 -14.87
CA THR A 33 -2.44 11.69 -16.33
C THR A 33 -1.82 12.93 -16.99
N VAL A 34 -0.77 12.75 -17.76
CA VAL A 34 -0.13 13.85 -18.48
C VAL A 34 -0.98 14.24 -19.68
N PRO A 35 -1.39 15.52 -19.84
CA PRO A 35 -2.16 15.97 -20.97
C PRO A 35 -1.54 15.59 -22.31
N GLY A 36 -2.34 15.05 -23.22
CA GLY A 36 -1.92 14.63 -24.55
C GLY A 36 -1.14 13.31 -24.59
N ARG A 37 -0.97 12.62 -23.48
CA ARG A 37 -0.36 11.28 -23.41
C ARG A 37 -1.41 10.22 -23.06
N ARG A 38 -1.17 9.01 -23.56
CA ARG A 38 -1.94 7.84 -23.12
C ARG A 38 -1.57 7.52 -21.67
N PRO A 39 -2.53 7.35 -20.76
CA PRO A 39 -2.24 7.02 -19.36
C PRO A 39 -1.44 5.72 -19.24
N ASN A 40 -0.45 5.72 -18.37
CA ASN A 40 0.31 4.50 -18.03
C ASN A 40 -0.48 3.66 -17.03
N ARG A 41 -1.04 2.56 -17.50
CA ARG A 41 -1.81 1.61 -16.68
C ARG A 41 -0.94 0.49 -16.14
N GLY A 42 -1.15 0.11 -14.93
CA GLY A 42 -0.67 -1.14 -14.37
C GLY A 42 -1.81 -1.82 -13.61
N ARG A 43 -2.02 -3.12 -13.82
CA ARG A 43 -3.15 -3.88 -13.24
C ARG A 43 -4.53 -3.24 -13.51
N ASN A 44 -4.69 -2.58 -14.67
CA ASN A 44 -5.88 -1.79 -15.06
C ASN A 44 -6.22 -0.64 -14.10
N GLN A 45 -5.21 -0.09 -13.44
CA GLN A 45 -5.37 1.01 -12.48
C GLN A 45 -4.50 2.20 -12.89
N LEU A 46 -4.93 3.39 -12.45
CA LEU A 46 -4.17 4.64 -12.44
C LEU A 46 -3.85 5.03 -11.00
N VAL A 47 -2.89 5.93 -10.81
CA VAL A 47 -2.50 6.44 -9.49
C VAL A 47 -3.32 7.69 -9.19
N LEU A 48 -3.95 7.74 -8.02
CA LEU A 48 -4.61 8.94 -7.51
C LEU A 48 -3.60 9.98 -7.04
N ASP A 49 -3.90 11.24 -7.27
CA ASP A 49 -3.05 12.36 -6.85
C ASP A 49 -3.19 12.66 -5.35
N PHE A 50 -2.47 11.95 -4.51
CA PHE A 50 -2.43 12.19 -3.06
C PHE A 50 -1.73 13.49 -2.66
N SER A 51 -1.15 14.25 -3.61
CA SER A 51 -0.72 15.62 -3.32
C SER A 51 -1.90 16.57 -3.08
N ARG A 52 -3.10 16.20 -3.54
CA ARG A 52 -4.35 16.96 -3.41
C ARG A 52 -5.09 16.60 -2.14
N GLU A 53 -5.51 17.62 -1.41
CA GLU A 53 -6.27 17.44 -0.17
C GLU A 53 -7.69 16.91 -0.44
N ASP A 54 -8.36 17.38 -1.48
CA ASP A 54 -9.71 16.93 -1.85
C ASP A 54 -9.75 15.42 -2.17
N VAL A 55 -8.73 14.90 -2.87
CA VAL A 55 -8.58 13.47 -3.15
C VAL A 55 -8.41 12.69 -1.85
N ARG A 56 -7.47 13.11 -0.98
CA ARG A 56 -7.23 12.45 0.29
C ARG A 56 -8.46 12.45 1.20
N ASN A 57 -9.17 13.56 1.28
CA ASN A 57 -10.37 13.67 2.10
C ASN A 57 -11.45 12.70 1.63
N HIS A 58 -11.71 12.66 0.32
CA HIS A 58 -12.69 11.72 -0.24
C HIS A 58 -12.33 10.25 0.06
N ILE A 59 -11.09 9.85 -0.21
CA ILE A 59 -10.64 8.47 0.04
C ILE A 59 -10.71 8.14 1.53
N PHE A 60 -10.33 9.09 2.40
CA PHE A 60 -10.44 8.90 3.85
C PHE A 60 -11.88 8.66 4.29
N ASP A 61 -12.82 9.47 3.78
CA ASP A 61 -14.24 9.34 4.11
C ASP A 61 -14.81 8.00 3.63
N GLU A 62 -14.45 7.56 2.41
CA GLU A 62 -14.90 6.25 1.90
C GLU A 62 -14.31 5.08 2.69
N MET A 63 -13.03 5.14 3.04
CA MET A 63 -12.41 4.10 3.86
C MET A 63 -13.02 4.03 5.25
N THR A 64 -13.20 5.17 5.92
CA THR A 64 -13.75 5.20 7.28
C THR A 64 -15.19 4.71 7.36
N LYS A 65 -16.01 4.91 6.32
CA LYS A 65 -17.36 4.31 6.23
C LYS A 65 -17.34 2.78 6.34
N VAL A 66 -16.30 2.14 5.85
CA VAL A 66 -16.13 0.68 5.94
C VAL A 66 -15.50 0.30 7.27
N LEU A 67 -14.39 0.96 7.65
CA LEU A 67 -13.66 0.66 8.88
C LEU A 67 -14.51 0.84 10.14
N ASP A 68 -15.35 1.88 10.19
CA ASP A 68 -16.25 2.13 11.33
C ASP A 68 -17.33 1.04 11.50
N LYS A 69 -17.64 0.29 10.43
CA LYS A 69 -18.67 -0.75 10.45
C LYS A 69 -18.12 -2.16 10.63
N ALA A 70 -16.88 -2.37 10.20
CA ALA A 70 -16.33 -3.71 10.07
C ALA A 70 -15.50 -4.16 11.28
N ASP A 71 -15.24 -3.28 12.26
CA ASP A 71 -14.42 -3.56 13.46
C ASP A 71 -13.08 -4.23 13.06
N VAL A 72 -12.25 -3.47 12.34
CA VAL A 72 -11.02 -3.95 11.70
C VAL A 72 -9.83 -3.79 12.64
N ASP A 73 -9.17 -4.89 12.98
CA ASP A 73 -7.95 -4.89 13.80
C ASP A 73 -6.66 -4.70 13.01
N TYR A 74 -6.68 -5.02 11.70
CA TYR A 74 -5.49 -5.07 10.87
C TYR A 74 -5.78 -4.58 9.47
N LEU A 75 -4.94 -3.67 8.98
CA LEU A 75 -5.02 -3.12 7.64
C LEU A 75 -3.74 -3.42 6.87
N LYS A 76 -3.85 -4.11 5.74
CA LYS A 76 -2.76 -4.18 4.76
C LYS A 76 -2.92 -3.07 3.74
N TRP A 77 -2.01 -2.09 3.81
CA TRP A 77 -1.93 -0.96 2.88
C TRP A 77 -1.00 -1.31 1.73
N ASP A 78 -1.54 -1.51 0.55
CA ASP A 78 -0.77 -1.90 -0.62
C ASP A 78 -0.75 -0.80 -1.69
N PHE A 79 0.33 -0.75 -2.46
CA PHE A 79 0.49 0.15 -3.60
C PHE A 79 1.30 -0.54 -4.70
N ASN A 80 0.62 -1.21 -5.61
CA ASN A 80 1.23 -2.04 -6.67
C ASN A 80 1.47 -1.26 -7.96
N ARG A 81 1.89 -0.01 -7.84
CA ARG A 81 2.12 0.88 -8.98
C ARG A 81 3.45 1.62 -8.89
N SER A 82 4.06 1.83 -10.05
CA SER A 82 5.11 2.84 -10.18
C SER A 82 4.47 4.19 -10.52
N ILE A 83 4.92 5.26 -9.88
CA ILE A 83 4.47 6.62 -10.20
C ILE A 83 5.33 7.14 -11.35
N SER A 84 4.86 7.00 -12.59
CA SER A 84 5.61 7.36 -13.80
C SER A 84 5.06 8.57 -14.55
N ASP A 85 3.74 8.82 -14.47
CA ASP A 85 3.06 9.91 -15.18
C ASP A 85 2.63 11.00 -14.19
N ILE A 86 3.61 11.54 -13.48
CA ILE A 86 3.36 12.53 -12.43
C ILE A 86 2.92 13.85 -13.08
N TYR A 87 1.65 14.18 -12.91
CA TYR A 87 1.07 15.44 -13.31
C TYR A 87 -0.15 15.75 -12.45
N CYS A 88 -0.11 16.86 -11.73
CA CYS A 88 -1.22 17.34 -10.93
C CYS A 88 -2.04 18.36 -11.73
N ALA A 89 -3.29 18.03 -12.08
CA ALA A 89 -4.16 18.92 -12.83
C ALA A 89 -4.51 20.22 -12.08
N ALA A 90 -4.36 20.24 -10.75
CA ALA A 90 -4.63 21.40 -9.90
C ALA A 90 -3.43 22.37 -9.75
N LEU A 91 -2.25 22.01 -10.27
CA LEU A 91 -1.04 22.85 -10.17
C LEU A 91 -0.64 23.43 -11.52
N PRO A 92 -0.14 24.68 -11.56
CA PRO A 92 0.40 25.29 -12.77
C PRO A 92 1.70 24.57 -13.21
N ALA A 93 2.09 24.78 -14.46
CA ALA A 93 3.19 24.05 -15.10
C ALA A 93 4.55 24.24 -14.39
N ASP A 94 4.83 25.42 -13.86
CA ASP A 94 6.05 25.78 -13.14
C ASP A 94 6.16 25.12 -11.76
N ARG A 95 5.06 24.57 -11.25
CA ARG A 95 5.00 23.89 -9.94
C ARG A 95 4.87 22.37 -10.03
N GLN A 96 4.85 21.79 -11.21
CA GLN A 96 4.74 20.33 -11.38
C GLN A 96 5.89 19.56 -10.73
N GLY A 97 7.07 20.14 -10.63
CA GLY A 97 8.22 19.55 -9.93
C GLY A 97 8.04 19.34 -8.43
N GLU A 98 7.03 19.98 -7.80
CA GLU A 98 6.70 19.80 -6.38
C GLU A 98 5.86 18.54 -6.12
N VAL A 99 5.18 18.01 -7.14
CA VAL A 99 4.17 16.96 -6.99
C VAL A 99 4.70 15.71 -6.31
N PRO A 100 5.88 15.16 -6.65
CA PRO A 100 6.39 13.96 -5.98
C PRO A 100 6.56 14.15 -4.47
N HIS A 101 7.09 15.29 -4.07
CA HIS A 101 7.27 15.61 -2.64
C HIS A 101 5.93 15.82 -1.94
N ARG A 102 5.02 16.58 -2.56
CA ARG A 102 3.67 16.80 -2.04
C ARG A 102 2.87 15.51 -1.91
N TYR A 103 3.06 14.58 -2.83
CA TYR A 103 2.44 13.25 -2.79
C TYR A 103 2.85 12.49 -1.52
N VAL A 104 4.14 12.43 -1.22
CA VAL A 104 4.65 11.73 -0.04
C VAL A 104 4.16 12.40 1.25
N LEU A 105 4.19 13.74 1.31
CA LEU A 105 3.63 14.48 2.46
C LEU A 105 2.13 14.22 2.63
N GLY A 106 1.39 14.16 1.52
CA GLY A 106 -0.03 13.83 1.54
C GLY A 106 -0.31 12.41 2.01
N LEU A 107 0.50 11.43 1.59
CA LEU A 107 0.42 10.05 2.07
C LEU A 107 0.67 9.98 3.58
N TYR A 108 1.71 10.66 4.08
CA TYR A 108 2.03 10.68 5.50
C TYR A 108 0.93 11.35 6.34
N GLU A 109 0.36 12.47 5.85
CA GLU A 109 -0.78 13.12 6.49
C GLU A 109 -1.99 12.19 6.57
N PHE A 110 -2.27 11.46 5.50
CA PHE A 110 -3.36 10.48 5.47
C PHE A 110 -3.16 9.35 6.48
N LEU A 111 -1.96 8.77 6.52
CA LEU A 111 -1.62 7.69 7.46
C LEU A 111 -1.63 8.17 8.92
N ASP A 112 -1.19 9.40 9.18
CA ASP A 112 -1.26 10.03 10.51
C ASP A 112 -2.72 10.19 10.97
N ARG A 113 -3.60 10.66 10.09
CA ARG A 113 -5.05 10.76 10.38
C ARG A 113 -5.65 9.39 10.67
N LEU A 114 -5.28 8.39 9.89
CA LEU A 114 -5.78 7.03 10.05
C LEU A 114 -5.34 6.43 11.39
N GLY A 115 -4.06 6.55 11.75
CA GLY A 115 -3.54 6.09 13.03
C GLY A 115 -4.14 6.82 14.24
N LYS A 116 -4.43 8.13 14.12
CA LYS A 116 -5.13 8.88 15.16
C LYS A 116 -6.57 8.44 15.36
N ARG A 117 -7.26 8.08 14.28
CA ARG A 117 -8.66 7.62 14.33
C ARG A 117 -8.77 6.18 14.83
N TYR A 118 -7.83 5.32 14.47
CA TYR A 118 -7.81 3.88 14.79
C TYR A 118 -6.49 3.49 15.47
N PRO A 119 -6.24 3.96 16.71
CA PRO A 119 -4.94 3.81 17.38
C PRO A 119 -4.56 2.36 17.69
N ASP A 120 -5.53 1.45 17.77
CA ASP A 120 -5.31 0.03 18.06
C ASP A 120 -5.22 -0.83 16.78
N MET A 121 -5.49 -0.25 15.61
CA MET A 121 -5.41 -0.94 14.33
C MET A 121 -3.95 -1.03 13.86
N LEU A 122 -3.47 -2.24 13.62
CA LEU A 122 -2.15 -2.46 13.04
C LEU A 122 -2.17 -2.23 11.54
N ILE A 123 -1.21 -1.47 11.02
CA ILE A 123 -1.06 -1.23 9.59
C ILE A 123 0.21 -1.94 9.09
N GLU A 124 0.06 -2.82 8.10
CA GLU A 124 1.17 -3.39 7.33
C GLU A 124 1.32 -2.63 6.01
N GLY A 125 2.54 -2.13 5.74
CA GLY A 125 2.87 -1.54 4.45
C GLY A 125 3.22 -2.62 3.42
N CYS A 126 2.78 -2.40 2.17
CA CYS A 126 3.17 -3.19 1.00
C CYS A 126 3.24 -2.28 -0.22
N SER A 127 4.16 -2.54 -1.12
CA SER A 127 4.25 -1.84 -2.40
C SER A 127 4.91 -2.75 -3.43
N GLY A 128 4.13 -3.70 -3.97
CA GLY A 128 4.68 -4.77 -4.78
C GLY A 128 5.79 -5.53 -4.03
N GLY A 129 5.52 -5.90 -2.79
CA GLY A 129 6.55 -6.30 -1.82
C GLY A 129 7.18 -5.09 -1.11
N GLY A 130 8.51 -5.02 -1.08
CA GLY A 130 9.29 -4.04 -0.33
C GLY A 130 9.57 -2.71 -1.06
N GLY A 131 8.81 -2.33 -2.08
CA GLY A 131 9.08 -1.13 -2.87
C GLY A 131 9.06 0.19 -2.09
N ARG A 132 8.43 0.22 -0.91
CA ARG A 132 8.45 1.34 0.04
C ARG A 132 8.87 0.90 1.44
N PHE A 133 9.84 -0.02 1.53
CA PHE A 133 10.44 -0.38 2.81
C PHE A 133 11.45 0.68 3.21
N ASP A 134 11.00 1.70 3.92
CA ASP A 134 11.79 2.84 4.35
C ASP A 134 11.37 3.35 5.72
N ALA A 135 12.21 4.17 6.36
CA ALA A 135 11.98 4.67 7.70
C ALA A 135 10.74 5.58 7.81
N GLY A 136 10.39 6.29 6.73
CA GLY A 136 9.20 7.14 6.70
C GLY A 136 7.93 6.30 6.76
N MET A 137 7.83 5.26 5.97
CA MET A 137 6.69 4.32 6.04
C MET A 137 6.65 3.57 7.37
N LEU A 138 7.80 3.16 7.92
CA LEU A 138 7.86 2.50 9.23
C LEU A 138 7.42 3.37 10.40
N HIS A 139 7.39 4.69 10.24
CA HIS A 139 6.82 5.58 11.25
C HIS A 139 5.30 5.38 11.40
N TYR A 140 4.62 5.02 10.31
CA TYR A 140 3.16 4.87 10.27
C TYR A 140 2.69 3.41 10.23
N THR A 141 3.54 2.50 9.76
CA THR A 141 3.22 1.08 9.60
C THR A 141 4.07 0.24 10.55
N SER A 142 3.45 -0.61 11.36
CA SER A 142 4.15 -1.42 12.36
C SER A 142 5.09 -2.46 11.74
N GLN A 143 4.77 -2.90 10.50
CA GLN A 143 5.60 -3.81 9.70
C GLN A 143 5.39 -3.56 8.22
N ILE A 144 6.33 -4.02 7.41
CA ILE A 144 6.27 -3.94 5.95
C ILE A 144 6.48 -5.34 5.35
N TRP A 145 5.68 -5.69 4.36
CA TRP A 145 5.85 -6.87 3.55
C TRP A 145 7.07 -6.68 2.64
N CYS A 146 8.17 -7.39 2.93
CA CYS A 146 9.47 -7.09 2.31
C CYS A 146 9.64 -7.66 0.89
N SER A 147 8.82 -8.64 0.50
CA SER A 147 8.88 -9.23 -0.86
C SER A 147 7.65 -10.08 -1.15
N ASP A 148 7.17 -10.02 -2.39
CA ASP A 148 6.14 -10.93 -2.91
C ASP A 148 6.68 -12.31 -3.28
N ASP A 149 8.00 -12.53 -3.21
CA ASP A 149 8.56 -13.86 -3.30
C ASP A 149 8.25 -14.65 -2.02
N THR A 150 7.40 -15.67 -2.16
CA THR A 150 6.91 -16.49 -1.05
C THR A 150 7.65 -17.80 -0.89
N ASP A 151 8.67 -18.06 -1.71
CA ASP A 151 9.50 -19.26 -1.57
C ASP A 151 10.32 -19.21 -0.28
N THR A 152 10.18 -20.22 0.56
CA THR A 152 10.82 -20.28 1.88
C THR A 152 12.34 -20.11 1.83
N ILE A 153 12.99 -20.75 0.86
CA ILE A 153 14.47 -20.70 0.75
C ILE A 153 14.94 -19.32 0.29
N GLU A 154 14.21 -18.70 -0.64
CA GLU A 154 14.52 -17.34 -1.07
C GLU A 154 14.22 -16.33 0.07
N ARG A 155 13.16 -16.55 0.85
CA ARG A 155 12.83 -15.71 2.02
C ARG A 155 13.93 -15.68 3.07
N LEU A 156 14.70 -16.75 3.26
CA LEU A 156 15.87 -16.73 4.15
C LEU A 156 16.86 -15.64 3.75
N LYS A 157 17.15 -15.51 2.45
CA LYS A 157 18.06 -14.47 1.92
C LYS A 157 17.45 -13.09 2.01
N ILE A 158 16.17 -12.96 1.63
CA ILE A 158 15.45 -11.68 1.60
C ILE A 158 15.33 -11.10 3.00
N GLN A 159 14.86 -11.89 3.97
CA GLN A 159 14.67 -11.42 5.35
C GLN A 159 16.01 -11.16 6.03
N TYR A 160 17.01 -12.02 5.82
CA TYR A 160 18.36 -11.80 6.33
C TYR A 160 18.98 -10.52 5.75
N GLY A 161 18.89 -10.33 4.42
CA GLY A 161 19.38 -9.10 3.77
C GLY A 161 18.68 -7.84 4.29
N THR A 162 17.37 -7.87 4.48
CA THR A 162 16.58 -6.76 5.03
C THR A 162 17.00 -6.43 6.46
N SER A 163 17.36 -7.43 7.27
CA SER A 163 17.74 -7.25 8.68
C SER A 163 19.04 -6.46 8.88
N PHE A 164 19.86 -6.28 7.85
CA PHE A 164 21.03 -5.40 7.91
C PHE A 164 20.66 -3.91 7.98
N ALA A 165 19.51 -3.54 7.44
CA ALA A 165 19.09 -2.15 7.38
C ALA A 165 17.94 -1.83 8.36
N TYR A 166 17.09 -2.83 8.68
CA TYR A 166 15.87 -2.64 9.45
C TYR A 166 15.70 -3.72 10.53
N PRO A 167 15.08 -3.39 11.68
CA PRO A 167 14.80 -4.36 12.74
C PRO A 167 13.94 -5.53 12.21
N VAL A 168 14.27 -6.75 12.61
CA VAL A 168 13.54 -7.97 12.19
C VAL A 168 12.04 -7.89 12.53
N SER A 169 11.69 -7.24 13.65
CA SER A 169 10.30 -7.03 14.07
C SER A 169 9.45 -6.22 13.07
N THR A 170 10.09 -5.49 12.15
CA THR A 170 9.39 -4.70 11.12
C THR A 170 9.17 -5.47 9.81
N VAL A 171 9.71 -6.67 9.72
CA VAL A 171 9.63 -7.51 8.51
C VAL A 171 8.41 -8.41 8.58
N GLY A 172 7.46 -8.20 7.65
CA GLY A 172 6.33 -9.10 7.47
C GLY A 172 6.78 -10.49 7.03
N SER A 173 6.34 -11.53 7.73
CA SER A 173 6.67 -12.93 7.45
C SER A 173 5.43 -13.81 7.43
N HIS A 174 5.53 -14.98 6.78
CA HIS A 174 4.42 -15.92 6.65
C HIS A 174 4.93 -17.36 6.48
N VAL A 175 4.06 -18.31 6.71
CA VAL A 175 4.26 -19.71 6.34
C VAL A 175 3.59 -19.96 5.00
N SER A 176 4.38 -20.16 3.95
CA SER A 176 3.86 -20.34 2.59
C SER A 176 3.24 -21.71 2.36
N ALA A 177 2.38 -21.81 1.32
CA ALA A 177 1.86 -23.09 0.84
C ALA A 177 3.00 -23.99 0.33
N CYS A 178 2.75 -25.29 0.32
CA CYS A 178 3.66 -26.30 -0.21
C CYS A 178 2.90 -27.27 -1.13
N PRO A 179 3.36 -27.51 -2.37
CA PRO A 179 4.53 -26.86 -3.00
C PRO A 179 4.32 -25.35 -3.18
N ASN A 180 5.43 -24.58 -3.23
CA ASN A 180 5.37 -23.15 -3.45
C ASN A 180 4.82 -22.86 -4.85
N HIS A 181 3.86 -21.94 -4.96
CA HIS A 181 3.15 -21.66 -6.23
C HIS A 181 4.02 -20.93 -7.28
N GLN A 182 5.08 -20.24 -6.86
CA GLN A 182 5.97 -19.50 -7.74
C GLN A 182 7.11 -20.37 -8.28
N THR A 183 7.71 -21.23 -7.43
CA THR A 183 8.89 -22.02 -7.75
C THR A 183 8.61 -23.51 -7.95
N GLY A 184 7.44 -23.99 -7.52
CA GLY A 184 7.12 -25.42 -7.46
C GLY A 184 7.91 -26.20 -6.38
N ARG A 185 8.75 -25.52 -5.60
CA ARG A 185 9.60 -26.16 -4.60
C ARG A 185 8.76 -26.78 -3.46
N PHE A 186 9.12 -28.01 -3.12
CA PHE A 186 8.56 -28.71 -1.97
C PHE A 186 9.48 -28.49 -0.76
N VAL A 187 8.97 -27.90 0.32
CA VAL A 187 9.70 -27.66 1.57
C VAL A 187 8.87 -28.18 2.73
N PRO A 188 9.42 -29.03 3.64
CA PRO A 188 8.70 -29.53 4.81
C PRO A 188 8.21 -28.39 5.72
N PHE A 189 7.16 -28.67 6.50
CA PHE A 189 6.57 -27.65 7.38
C PHE A 189 7.57 -27.09 8.38
N GLU A 190 8.41 -27.94 8.97
CA GLU A 190 9.44 -27.58 9.95
C GLU A 190 10.49 -26.59 9.43
N THR A 191 10.65 -26.54 8.11
CA THR A 191 11.55 -25.56 7.45
C THR A 191 10.80 -24.29 7.05
N ARG A 192 9.46 -24.35 6.90
CA ARG A 192 8.64 -23.20 6.50
C ARG A 192 8.16 -22.37 7.70
N ALA A 193 8.04 -22.98 8.87
CA ALA A 193 7.67 -22.33 10.12
C ALA A 193 8.91 -21.80 10.84
#